data_ed0b8d3f9258b659c87cdeca11928ff4
#
_entry.id   ed0b8d3f9258b659c87cdeca11928ff4
#
_cell.length_a   1.000
_cell.length_b   1.000
_cell.length_c   1.000
_cell.angle_alpha   90.00
_cell.angle_beta   90.00
_cell.angle_gamma   90.00
#
_symmetry.space_group_name_H-M   'P 1'
#
loop_
_entity.id
_entity.type
_entity.pdbx_description
1 polymer ?
#
loop_
_entity_poly.entity_id
_entity_poly.type
_entity_poly.pdbx_seq_one_letter_code
_entity_poly.pdbx_strand_id
1 'polypeptide(L)'
;LEVRSARTRARLDGLELQVLDGYFGGERDVRTLSGGEKFLVSLALSLGLSAVVRAQAGGVAMEAIFIDEGFGSLDPASIRDALDVLTRIGAGGKVGIISHVEALRENILQGIEIVKDKAGSRVRLHV
;
A
#
# COMPACT_ATOMS: atom_id res chain seq x y z
N LEU A 1 3.96 10.91 7.00
CA LEU A 1 2.50 11.06 7.19
C LEU A 1 2.04 10.18 8.34
N GLU A 2 1.37 10.75 9.31
CA GLU A 2 0.72 10.03 10.41
C GLU A 2 -0.79 10.20 10.27
N VAL A 3 -1.55 9.10 10.34
CA VAL A 3 -3.02 9.14 10.26
C VAL A 3 -3.59 9.09 11.66
N ARG A 4 -4.43 10.04 12.00
CA ARG A 4 -5.14 10.12 13.27
C ARG A 4 -6.64 10.19 13.06
N SER A 5 -7.40 9.68 14.03
CA SER A 5 -8.84 9.88 14.08
C SER A 5 -9.15 11.24 14.70
N ALA A 6 -9.91 12.07 13.99
CA ALA A 6 -10.42 13.32 14.55
C ALA A 6 -11.53 13.04 15.54
N ARG A 7 -11.39 13.54 16.77
CA ARG A 7 -12.50 13.59 17.73
C ARG A 7 -13.31 14.84 17.48
N THR A 8 -14.33 14.75 16.66
CA THR A 8 -15.29 15.85 16.51
C THR A 8 -16.33 15.81 17.63
N ARG A 9 -16.52 16.95 18.31
CA ARG A 9 -17.37 17.09 19.51
C ARG A 9 -18.87 17.04 19.24
N ALA A 10 -19.32 16.88 18.02
CA ALA A 10 -20.76 16.86 17.70
C ALA A 10 -20.99 16.20 16.33
N ARG A 11 -21.26 14.95 16.34
CA ARG A 11 -22.12 14.13 15.49
C ARG A 11 -21.56 12.72 15.38
N LEU A 12 -22.45 11.76 15.54
CA LEU A 12 -22.23 10.32 15.42
C LEU A 12 -22.04 9.86 13.95
N ASP A 13 -21.52 10.72 13.09
CA ASP A 13 -21.38 10.47 11.65
C ASP A 13 -19.94 10.05 11.30
N GLY A 14 -19.60 8.81 11.71
CA GLY A 14 -18.45 8.12 11.14
C GLY A 14 -17.07 8.44 11.74
N LEU A 15 -16.09 7.67 11.33
CA LEU A 15 -14.67 7.88 11.60
C LEU A 15 -14.14 8.95 10.65
N GLU A 16 -13.99 10.19 11.11
CA GLU A 16 -13.25 11.20 10.38
C GLU A 16 -11.75 10.95 10.54
N LEU A 17 -11.06 10.73 9.43
CA LEU A 17 -9.62 10.57 9.39
C LEU A 17 -8.96 11.91 9.04
N GLN A 18 -7.91 12.24 9.78
CA GLN A 18 -7.02 13.37 9.48
C GLN A 18 -5.59 12.85 9.32
N VAL A 19 -4.83 13.52 8.49
CA VAL A 19 -3.44 13.23 8.24
C VAL A 19 -2.58 14.30 8.88
N LEU A 20 -1.67 13.92 9.75
CA LEU A 20 -0.64 14.81 10.26
C LEU A 20 0.48 14.89 9.22
N ASP A 21 0.64 16.06 8.61
CA ASP A 21 1.68 16.32 7.62
C ASP A 21 2.92 16.90 8.29
N GLY A 22 3.99 16.11 8.37
CA GLY A 22 5.25 16.51 9.00
C GLY A 22 5.98 17.64 8.27
N TYR A 23 5.71 17.89 6.98
CA TYR A 23 6.31 18.97 6.22
C TYR A 23 5.63 20.31 6.50
N PHE A 24 4.30 20.31 6.62
CA PHE A 24 3.53 21.53 6.86
C PHE A 24 3.23 21.78 8.34
N GLY A 25 3.53 20.80 9.21
CA GLY A 25 3.36 20.90 10.65
C GLY A 25 1.89 21.01 11.12
N GLY A 26 0.94 20.53 10.31
CA GLY A 26 -0.49 20.65 10.60
C GLY A 26 -1.31 19.45 10.21
N GLU A 27 -2.56 19.43 10.70
CA GLU A 27 -3.55 18.43 10.34
C GLU A 27 -4.18 18.78 8.99
N ARG A 28 -4.31 17.79 8.11
CA ARG A 28 -4.96 17.92 6.79
C ARG A 28 -6.11 16.92 6.67
N ASP A 29 -7.18 17.35 6.02
CA ASP A 29 -8.27 16.46 5.63
C ASP A 29 -7.76 15.46 4.57
N VAL A 30 -8.09 14.17 4.71
CA VAL A 30 -7.73 13.12 3.74
C VAL A 30 -8.21 13.42 2.31
N ARG A 31 -9.24 14.26 2.16
CA ARG A 31 -9.73 14.71 0.84
C ARG A 31 -8.74 15.58 0.10
N THR A 32 -7.84 16.26 0.81
CA THR A 32 -6.82 17.16 0.22
C THR A 32 -5.58 16.41 -0.26
N LEU A 33 -5.48 15.12 0.02
CA LEU A 33 -4.36 14.29 -0.39
C LEU A 33 -4.37 14.08 -1.91
N SER A 34 -3.18 14.04 -2.51
CA SER A 34 -2.97 13.61 -3.89
C SER A 34 -3.35 12.13 -4.08
N GLY A 35 -3.42 11.67 -5.33
CA GLY A 35 -3.69 10.25 -5.62
C GLY A 35 -2.65 9.31 -5.00
N GLY A 36 -1.38 9.65 -5.10
CA GLY A 36 -0.28 8.88 -4.51
C GLY A 36 -0.34 8.87 -2.99
N GLU A 37 -0.52 10.02 -2.34
CA GLU A 37 -0.68 10.10 -0.88
C GLU A 37 -1.88 9.30 -0.39
N LYS A 38 -3.02 9.35 -1.10
CA LYS A 38 -4.20 8.53 -0.79
C LYS A 38 -3.89 7.03 -0.86
N PHE A 39 -3.16 6.60 -1.88
CA PHE A 39 -2.75 5.21 -1.99
C PHE A 39 -1.87 4.78 -0.82
N LEU A 40 -0.84 5.56 -0.46
CA LEU A 40 0.05 5.26 0.67
C LEU A 40 -0.70 5.20 2.01
N VAL A 41 -1.63 6.13 2.25
CA VAL A 41 -2.47 6.15 3.46
C VAL A 41 -3.38 4.91 3.49
N SER A 42 -4.02 4.57 2.36
CA SER A 42 -4.89 3.38 2.29
C SER A 42 -4.10 2.10 2.51
N LEU A 43 -2.90 2.00 1.95
CA LEU A 43 -2.00 0.88 2.15
C LEU A 43 -1.60 0.74 3.63
N ALA A 44 -1.18 1.84 4.25
CA ALA A 44 -0.80 1.87 5.67
C ALA A 44 -1.96 1.46 6.59
N LEU A 45 -3.18 1.96 6.33
CA LEU A 45 -4.38 1.58 7.09
C LEU A 45 -4.72 0.10 6.92
N SER A 46 -4.65 -0.43 5.70
CA SER A 46 -4.92 -1.84 5.41
C SER A 46 -3.93 -2.77 6.13
N LEU A 47 -2.64 -2.40 6.10
CA LEU A 47 -1.59 -3.15 6.79
C LEU A 47 -1.74 -3.06 8.32
N GLY A 48 -2.07 -1.88 8.83
CA GLY A 48 -2.33 -1.67 10.27
C GLY A 48 -3.54 -2.47 10.75
N LEU A 49 -4.66 -2.44 10.01
CA LEU A 49 -5.85 -3.23 10.32
C LEU A 49 -5.54 -4.73 10.29
N SER A 50 -4.81 -5.18 9.27
CA SER A 50 -4.36 -6.58 9.17
C SER A 50 -3.54 -7.00 10.39
N ALA A 51 -2.63 -6.14 10.87
CA ALA A 51 -1.84 -6.41 12.08
C ALA A 51 -2.71 -6.54 13.34
N VAL A 52 -3.71 -5.68 13.50
CA VAL A 52 -4.67 -5.73 14.63
C VAL A 52 -5.49 -7.01 14.59
N VAL A 53 -6.06 -7.35 13.44
CA VAL A 53 -6.85 -8.58 13.27
C VAL A 53 -6.01 -9.82 13.59
N ARG A 54 -4.77 -9.86 13.14
CA ARG A 54 -3.84 -10.97 13.47
C ARG A 54 -3.59 -11.09 14.96
N ALA A 55 -3.35 -9.98 15.65
CA ALA A 55 -3.13 -9.98 17.09
C ALA A 55 -4.36 -10.51 17.85
N GLN A 56 -5.57 -10.11 17.43
CA GLN A 56 -6.82 -10.58 18.03
C GLN A 56 -7.16 -12.05 17.72
N ALA A 57 -6.77 -12.54 16.53
CA ALA A 57 -6.98 -13.91 16.11
C ALA A 57 -5.97 -14.92 16.69
N GLY A 58 -5.25 -14.57 17.76
CA GLY A 58 -4.29 -15.46 18.41
C GLY A 58 -2.95 -15.58 17.67
N GLY A 59 -2.61 -14.58 16.84
CA GLY A 59 -1.30 -14.52 16.17
C GLY A 59 -1.18 -15.42 14.93
N VAL A 60 -2.29 -15.70 14.24
CA VAL A 60 -2.27 -16.45 12.97
C VAL A 60 -1.31 -15.77 11.99
N ALA A 61 -0.31 -16.52 11.53
CA ALA A 61 0.67 -16.01 10.59
C ALA A 61 -0.01 -15.73 9.23
N MET A 62 0.15 -14.51 8.72
CA MET A 62 -0.23 -14.20 7.35
C MET A 62 0.94 -14.61 6.45
N GLU A 63 0.73 -15.63 5.63
CA GLU A 63 1.79 -16.17 4.79
C GLU A 63 2.06 -15.31 3.54
N ALA A 64 1.04 -14.61 3.05
CA ALA A 64 1.17 -13.74 1.89
C ALA A 64 0.20 -12.56 1.92
N ILE A 65 0.64 -11.43 1.37
CA ILE A 65 -0.16 -10.23 1.09
C ILE A 65 -0.09 -9.97 -0.41
N PHE A 66 -1.23 -9.72 -1.04
CA PHE A 66 -1.28 -9.30 -2.43
C PHE A 66 -1.81 -7.88 -2.53
N ILE A 67 -1.09 -7.04 -3.27
CA ILE A 67 -1.44 -5.66 -3.56
C ILE A 67 -1.73 -5.58 -5.05
N ASP A 68 -2.97 -5.25 -5.39
CA ASP A 68 -3.43 -5.15 -6.77
C ASP A 68 -3.54 -3.68 -7.15
N GLU A 69 -2.70 -3.24 -8.08
CA GLU A 69 -2.62 -1.86 -8.59
C GLU A 69 -2.30 -0.79 -7.54
N GLY A 70 -2.46 0.49 -7.89
CA GLY A 70 -2.29 1.66 -7.02
C GLY A 70 -0.94 2.38 -7.15
N PHE A 71 0.11 1.70 -7.56
CA PHE A 71 1.45 2.29 -7.69
C PHE A 71 1.58 3.29 -8.85
N GLY A 72 0.66 3.26 -9.83
CA GLY A 72 0.68 4.15 -10.99
C GLY A 72 0.49 5.64 -10.68
N SER A 73 0.01 5.96 -9.49
CA SER A 73 -0.16 7.34 -9.01
C SER A 73 1.04 7.88 -8.21
N LEU A 74 2.07 7.05 -7.99
CA LEU A 74 3.28 7.40 -7.24
C LEU A 74 4.40 7.86 -8.17
N ASP A 75 5.21 8.79 -7.68
CA ASP A 75 6.50 9.12 -8.26
C ASP A 75 7.54 8.03 -7.91
N PRO A 76 8.68 7.96 -8.64
CA PRO A 76 9.68 6.91 -8.44
C PRO A 76 10.30 6.87 -7.04
N ALA A 77 10.38 8.01 -6.33
CA ALA A 77 10.88 8.04 -4.96
C ALA A 77 9.87 7.42 -3.99
N SER A 78 8.60 7.79 -4.11
CA SER A 78 7.51 7.24 -3.32
C SER A 78 7.31 5.73 -3.56
N ILE A 79 7.56 5.23 -4.78
CA ILE A 79 7.55 3.78 -5.07
C ILE A 79 8.63 3.07 -4.25
N ARG A 80 9.87 3.59 -4.23
CA ARG A 80 10.96 2.98 -3.44
C ARG A 80 10.64 2.96 -1.95
N ASP A 81 10.15 4.06 -1.41
CA ASP A 81 9.77 4.15 0.00
C ASP A 81 8.65 3.15 0.35
N ALA A 82 7.65 3.00 -0.51
CA ALA A 82 6.59 2.02 -0.33
C ALA A 82 7.13 0.58 -0.36
N LEU A 83 8.04 0.25 -1.30
CA LEU A 83 8.67 -1.07 -1.39
C LEU A 83 9.52 -1.38 -0.16
N ASP A 84 10.24 -0.40 0.38
CA ASP A 84 11.02 -0.57 1.62
C ASP A 84 10.12 -0.91 2.81
N VAL A 85 8.99 -0.22 2.94
CA VAL A 85 7.99 -0.52 3.98
C VAL A 85 7.42 -1.91 3.79
N LEU A 86 7.02 -2.28 2.57
CA LEU A 86 6.47 -3.60 2.27
C LEU A 86 7.47 -4.73 2.53
N THR A 87 8.74 -4.52 2.20
CA THR A 87 9.81 -5.49 2.48
C THR A 87 9.97 -5.73 3.98
N ARG A 88 9.92 -4.67 4.78
CA ARG A 88 9.99 -4.78 6.26
C ARG A 88 8.79 -5.53 6.85
N ILE A 89 7.58 -5.26 6.34
CA ILE A 89 6.37 -5.93 6.79
C ILE A 89 6.33 -7.37 6.31
N GLY A 90 6.84 -7.63 5.10
CA GLY A 90 6.97 -8.95 4.50
C GLY A 90 8.04 -9.84 5.14
N ALA A 91 8.84 -9.34 6.09
CA ALA A 91 9.87 -10.14 6.78
C ALA A 91 9.33 -11.40 7.50
N GLY A 92 8.02 -11.51 7.70
CA GLY A 92 7.32 -12.69 8.22
C GLY A 92 6.44 -13.41 7.21
N GLY A 93 6.47 -13.04 5.92
CA GLY A 93 5.61 -13.61 4.88
C GLY A 93 6.05 -13.19 3.47
N LYS A 94 5.20 -13.45 2.49
CA LYS A 94 5.41 -13.08 1.09
C LYS A 94 4.58 -11.86 0.73
N VAL A 95 5.14 -10.93 -0.06
CA VAL A 95 4.39 -9.82 -0.64
C VAL A 95 4.37 -9.99 -2.15
N GLY A 96 3.18 -10.10 -2.72
CA GLY A 96 2.94 -10.09 -4.16
C GLY A 96 2.38 -8.73 -4.60
N ILE A 97 2.88 -8.19 -5.69
CA ILE A 97 2.39 -6.95 -6.27
C ILE A 97 1.94 -7.23 -7.70
N ILE A 98 0.71 -6.84 -8.02
CA ILE A 98 0.15 -6.91 -9.37
C ILE A 98 0.13 -5.48 -9.90
N SER A 99 0.87 -5.21 -10.97
CA SER A 99 0.95 -3.86 -11.52
C SER A 99 1.47 -3.87 -12.95
N HIS A 100 1.15 -2.80 -13.68
CA HIS A 100 1.69 -2.52 -15.01
C HIS A 100 2.79 -1.43 -14.98
N VAL A 101 3.20 -0.96 -13.80
CA VAL A 101 4.17 0.13 -13.61
C VAL A 101 5.59 -0.36 -13.84
N GLU A 102 6.28 0.23 -14.82
CA GLU A 102 7.63 -0.19 -15.23
C GLU A 102 8.67 0.02 -14.11
N ALA A 103 8.55 1.10 -13.34
CA ALA A 103 9.43 1.38 -12.21
C ALA A 103 9.42 0.27 -11.12
N LEU A 104 8.34 -0.49 -11.00
CA LEU A 104 8.31 -1.67 -10.11
C LEU A 104 9.15 -2.82 -10.66
N ARG A 105 9.15 -3.02 -11.99
CA ARG A 105 9.97 -4.07 -12.64
C ARG A 105 11.47 -3.81 -12.46
N GLU A 106 11.88 -2.55 -12.42
CA GLU A 106 13.27 -2.17 -12.20
C GLU A 106 13.74 -2.43 -10.76
N ASN A 107 12.81 -2.38 -9.81
CA ASN A 107 13.10 -2.53 -8.37
C ASN A 107 12.83 -3.93 -7.83
N ILE A 108 12.03 -4.76 -8.53
CA ILE A 108 11.67 -6.12 -8.12
C ILE A 108 12.21 -7.10 -9.16
N LEU A 109 13.24 -7.87 -8.76
CA LEU A 109 13.94 -8.77 -9.68
C LEU A 109 13.14 -10.03 -10.02
N GLN A 110 12.32 -10.50 -9.10
CA GLN A 110 11.53 -11.73 -9.27
C GLN A 110 10.09 -11.39 -9.64
N GLY A 111 9.58 -12.01 -10.71
CA GLY A 111 8.24 -11.71 -11.15
C GLY A 111 7.68 -12.66 -12.18
N ILE A 112 6.38 -12.51 -12.40
CA ILE A 112 5.62 -13.20 -13.44
C ILE A 112 5.13 -12.14 -14.43
N GLU A 113 5.63 -12.20 -15.66
CA GLU A 113 5.20 -11.31 -16.73
C GLU A 113 4.13 -12.01 -17.59
N ILE A 114 3.02 -11.31 -17.82
CA ILE A 114 1.98 -11.77 -18.75
C ILE A 114 2.12 -10.98 -20.05
N VAL A 115 2.53 -11.67 -21.10
CA VAL A 115 2.67 -11.11 -22.45
C VAL A 115 1.46 -11.51 -23.28
N LYS A 116 0.74 -10.51 -23.79
CA LYS A 116 -0.39 -10.72 -24.73
C LYS A 116 0.10 -10.66 -26.17
N ASP A 117 -0.29 -11.63 -26.97
CA ASP A 117 -0.09 -11.63 -28.42
C ASP A 117 -1.40 -11.96 -29.17
N LYS A 118 -1.36 -12.00 -30.50
CA LYS A 118 -2.52 -12.32 -31.33
C LYS A 118 -3.04 -13.74 -31.14
N ALA A 119 -2.24 -14.65 -30.60
CA ALA A 119 -2.57 -16.04 -30.36
C ALA A 119 -3.06 -16.30 -28.92
N GLY A 120 -3.01 -15.29 -28.04
CA GLY A 120 -3.44 -15.39 -26.64
C GLY A 120 -2.46 -14.75 -25.67
N SER A 121 -2.41 -15.27 -24.44
CA SER A 121 -1.52 -14.78 -23.39
C SER A 121 -0.48 -15.84 -23.05
N ARG A 122 0.75 -15.39 -22.83
CA ARG A 122 1.89 -16.23 -22.40
C ARG A 122 2.43 -15.74 -21.08
N VAL A 123 2.93 -16.67 -20.28
CA VAL A 123 3.57 -16.38 -18.98
C VAL A 123 5.08 -16.49 -19.17
N ARG A 124 5.82 -15.50 -18.65
CA ARG A 124 7.27 -15.49 -18.56
C ARG A 124 7.67 -15.29 -17.10
N LEU A 125 8.55 -16.14 -16.60
CA LEU A 125 9.09 -16.04 -15.25
C LEU A 125 10.42 -15.28 -15.26
N HIS A 126 10.57 -14.34 -14.33
CA HIS A 126 11.82 -13.66 -14.00
C HIS A 126 12.25 -14.15 -12.61
N VAL A 127 13.46 -14.73 -12.51
CA VAL A 127 14.06 -15.31 -11.30
C VAL A 127 15.43 -14.72 -11.05
#